data_bde4ad488b131675c22dcbeb5fc0ca4a
#
_entry.id   bde4ad488b131675c22dcbeb5fc0ca4a
#
_cell.length_a   1.000
_cell.length_b   1.000
_cell.length_c   1.000
_cell.angle_alpha   90.00
_cell.angle_beta   90.00
_cell.angle_gamma   90.00
#
_symmetry.space_group_name_H-M   'P 1'
#
loop_
_entity.id
_entity.type
_entity.pdbx_description
1 polymer ?
#
loop_
_entity_poly.entity_id
_entity_poly.type
_entity_poly.pdbx_seq_one_letter_code
_entity_poly.pdbx_strand_id
1 'polypeptide(L)'
;MIELVDVNRHFQNGDETNHILKDINISIQEGQFIAIMGPSGSGKSTLINILGFIDRAYEGDYLFKGENYKESSDNELAEIRNKTVGFVFQNFKLIQNNTVLENVSIPLVYAGLGAQARKTKVSNTLHDVGLYNKENLAPNQLSGGQQQRVAIARAIINNPKFIIADEPTGALDSKTSKDIIELFMALNKEHNTTMILVTHDRKVADKADRIIHILDGRVQREEVVE
;
A
#
# COMPACT_ATOMS: atom_id res chain seq x y z
N MET A 1 -1.11 14.44 -7.17
CA MET A 1 -1.87 13.21 -7.51
C MET A 1 -2.91 12.88 -6.46
N ILE A 2 -2.54 12.84 -5.20
CA ILE A 2 -3.44 12.65 -4.05
C ILE A 2 -3.46 13.94 -3.24
N GLU A 3 -4.65 14.37 -2.80
CA GLU A 3 -4.83 15.51 -1.92
C GLU A 3 -5.91 15.21 -0.88
N LEU A 4 -5.57 15.37 0.39
CA LEU A 4 -6.48 15.32 1.52
C LEU A 4 -6.63 16.72 2.07
N VAL A 5 -7.88 17.20 2.22
CA VAL A 5 -8.21 18.53 2.72
C VAL A 5 -9.15 18.40 3.91
N ASP A 6 -8.67 18.83 5.06
CA ASP A 6 -9.38 18.82 6.35
C ASP A 6 -10.05 17.47 6.67
N VAL A 7 -9.33 16.37 6.37
CA VAL A 7 -9.89 15.02 6.57
C VAL A 7 -9.93 14.69 8.06
N ASN A 8 -11.13 14.36 8.50
CA ASN A 8 -11.45 13.93 9.88
C ASN A 8 -12.08 12.55 9.87
N ARG A 9 -11.74 11.71 10.86
CA ARG A 9 -12.32 10.38 10.99
C ARG A 9 -12.66 10.06 12.43
N HIS A 10 -13.93 9.74 12.66
CA HIS A 10 -14.48 9.35 13.94
C HIS A 10 -14.88 7.87 13.93
N PHE A 11 -14.63 7.17 15.03
CA PHE A 11 -15.14 5.83 15.27
C PHE A 11 -16.06 5.86 16.49
N GLN A 12 -17.25 5.26 16.34
CA GLN A 12 -18.19 5.09 17.42
C GLN A 12 -17.92 3.78 18.15
N ASN A 13 -17.77 3.85 19.46
CA ASN A 13 -17.62 2.68 20.31
C ASN A 13 -18.62 2.79 21.47
N GLY A 14 -19.82 2.22 21.27
CA GLY A 14 -20.96 2.46 22.17
C GLY A 14 -21.36 3.93 22.18
N ASP A 15 -21.41 4.54 23.36
CA ASP A 15 -21.74 5.96 23.55
C ASP A 15 -20.54 6.91 23.37
N GLU A 16 -19.33 6.38 23.21
CA GLU A 16 -18.12 7.17 23.04
C GLU A 16 -17.77 7.34 21.56
N THR A 17 -17.43 8.57 21.17
CA THR A 17 -16.92 8.91 19.83
C THR A 17 -15.43 9.18 19.93
N ASN A 18 -14.63 8.33 19.29
CA ASN A 18 -13.19 8.48 19.23
C ASN A 18 -12.76 9.20 17.96
N HIS A 19 -12.18 10.41 18.07
CA HIS A 19 -11.66 11.18 16.96
C HIS A 19 -10.23 10.71 16.62
N ILE A 20 -10.10 9.89 15.58
CA ILE A 20 -8.85 9.20 15.23
C ILE A 20 -7.98 10.03 14.27
N LEU A 21 -8.58 10.64 13.25
CA LEU A 21 -7.87 11.57 12.37
C LEU A 21 -8.49 12.95 12.51
N LYS A 22 -7.63 13.97 12.61
CA LYS A 22 -8.00 15.33 12.99
C LYS A 22 -7.36 16.32 12.04
N ASP A 23 -8.17 16.94 11.19
CA ASP A 23 -7.77 18.01 10.27
C ASP A 23 -6.54 17.61 9.42
N ILE A 24 -6.59 16.40 8.84
CA ILE A 24 -5.48 15.90 8.02
C ILE A 24 -5.46 16.62 6.68
N ASN A 25 -4.36 17.31 6.44
CA ASN A 25 -4.05 17.97 5.18
C ASN A 25 -2.75 17.39 4.63
N ILE A 26 -2.80 16.68 3.50
CA ILE A 26 -1.65 16.01 2.87
C ILE A 26 -1.78 16.12 1.36
N SER A 27 -0.70 16.49 0.68
CA SER A 27 -0.59 16.45 -0.78
C SER A 27 0.55 15.52 -1.18
N ILE A 28 0.29 14.58 -2.13
CA ILE A 28 1.27 13.62 -2.64
C ILE A 28 1.33 13.75 -4.16
N GLN A 29 2.53 13.99 -4.68
CA GLN A 29 2.77 14.12 -6.12
C GLN A 29 2.91 12.76 -6.79
N GLU A 30 2.67 12.69 -8.10
CA GLU A 30 2.91 11.47 -8.88
C GLU A 30 4.40 11.13 -8.91
N GLY A 31 4.74 9.86 -8.72
CA GLY A 31 6.11 9.36 -8.67
C GLY A 31 6.84 9.60 -7.34
N GLN A 32 6.25 10.33 -6.39
CA GLN A 32 6.87 10.62 -5.10
C GLN A 32 6.93 9.36 -4.23
N PHE A 33 8.06 9.17 -3.53
CA PHE A 33 8.18 8.18 -2.48
C PHE A 33 8.06 8.87 -1.12
N ILE A 34 6.98 8.63 -0.39
CA ILE A 34 6.76 9.20 0.95
C ILE A 34 6.77 8.12 2.03
N ALA A 35 7.24 8.49 3.23
CA ALA A 35 7.11 7.70 4.43
C ALA A 35 6.13 8.37 5.41
N ILE A 36 5.26 7.58 6.04
CA ILE A 36 4.38 8.01 7.12
C ILE A 36 4.90 7.37 8.41
N MET A 37 5.31 8.19 9.37
CA MET A 37 5.84 7.77 10.66
C MET A 37 4.94 8.23 11.81
N GLY A 38 5.00 7.51 12.91
CA GLY A 38 4.32 7.85 14.16
C GLY A 38 4.21 6.66 15.11
N PRO A 39 3.92 6.87 16.38
CA PRO A 39 3.74 5.80 17.35
C PRO A 39 2.53 4.92 17.02
N SER A 40 2.44 3.76 17.67
CA SER A 40 1.24 2.92 17.59
C SER A 40 0.01 3.70 18.08
N GLY A 41 -1.13 3.53 17.40
CA GLY A 41 -2.35 4.25 17.74
C GLY A 41 -2.44 5.70 17.22
N SER A 42 -1.44 6.23 16.52
CA SER A 42 -1.47 7.61 16.00
C SER A 42 -2.42 7.85 14.82
N GLY A 43 -3.11 6.82 14.30
CA GLY A 43 -4.06 6.95 13.20
C GLY A 43 -3.53 6.52 11.83
N LYS A 44 -2.27 6.04 11.71
CA LYS A 44 -1.64 5.67 10.42
C LYS A 44 -2.46 4.65 9.62
N SER A 45 -2.89 3.56 10.25
CA SER A 45 -3.67 2.52 9.58
C SER A 45 -5.04 3.04 9.11
N THR A 46 -5.66 3.94 9.85
CA THR A 46 -6.89 4.62 9.43
C THR A 46 -6.62 5.50 8.21
N LEU A 47 -5.53 6.26 8.23
CA LEU A 47 -5.15 7.12 7.10
C LEU A 47 -4.89 6.32 5.83
N ILE A 48 -4.12 5.22 5.88
CA ILE A 48 -3.86 4.41 4.69
C ILE A 48 -5.10 3.68 4.17
N ASN A 49 -6.06 3.36 5.03
CA ASN A 49 -7.36 2.81 4.61
C ASN A 49 -8.18 3.85 3.82
N ILE A 50 -8.14 5.13 4.21
CA ILE A 50 -8.75 6.21 3.45
C ILE A 50 -8.02 6.38 2.12
N LEU A 51 -6.69 6.55 2.15
CA LEU A 51 -5.87 6.69 0.95
C LEU A 51 -6.07 5.55 -0.05
N GLY A 52 -6.27 4.34 0.46
CA GLY A 52 -6.49 3.14 -0.33
C GLY A 52 -7.93 2.87 -0.77
N PHE A 53 -8.85 3.82 -0.62
CA PHE A 53 -10.27 3.67 -0.94
C PHE A 53 -10.97 2.50 -0.22
N ILE A 54 -10.52 2.17 1.02
CA ILE A 54 -11.12 1.13 1.86
C ILE A 54 -12.14 1.76 2.83
N ASP A 55 -11.73 2.83 3.52
CA ASP A 55 -12.62 3.57 4.44
C ASP A 55 -13.08 4.87 3.76
N ARG A 56 -14.39 5.05 3.66
CA ARG A 56 -15.03 6.26 3.11
C ARG A 56 -15.78 7.07 4.15
N ALA A 57 -15.84 6.60 5.40
CA ALA A 57 -16.60 7.24 6.48
C ALA A 57 -15.78 8.38 7.14
N TYR A 58 -15.24 9.29 6.34
CA TYR A 58 -14.49 10.47 6.78
C TYR A 58 -15.23 11.76 6.42
N GLU A 59 -14.92 12.84 7.11
CA GLU A 59 -15.29 14.22 6.78
C GLU A 59 -14.12 14.90 6.05
N GLY A 60 -14.38 16.01 5.36
CA GLY A 60 -13.39 16.67 4.50
C GLY A 60 -13.37 16.09 3.10
N ASP A 61 -12.33 16.38 2.33
CA ASP A 61 -12.21 16.00 0.92
C ASP A 61 -10.99 15.09 0.68
N TYR A 62 -11.19 14.07 -0.15
CA TYR A 62 -10.14 13.26 -0.73
C TYR A 62 -10.20 13.37 -2.25
N LEU A 63 -9.21 14.05 -2.82
CA LEU A 63 -9.08 14.21 -4.26
C LEU A 63 -7.99 13.26 -4.79
N PHE A 64 -8.34 12.43 -5.74
CA PHE A 64 -7.39 11.62 -6.50
C PHE A 64 -7.41 12.07 -7.96
N LYS A 65 -6.27 12.59 -8.45
CA LYS A 65 -6.16 13.21 -9.78
C LYS A 65 -7.18 14.32 -10.05
N GLY A 66 -7.54 15.06 -9.01
CA GLY A 66 -8.51 16.15 -9.06
C GLY A 66 -9.98 15.73 -8.96
N GLU A 67 -10.27 14.43 -8.89
CA GLU A 67 -11.63 13.91 -8.73
C GLU A 67 -11.90 13.50 -7.28
N ASN A 68 -13.07 13.83 -6.74
CA ASN A 68 -13.51 13.44 -5.40
C ASN A 68 -14.38 12.18 -5.49
N TYR A 69 -13.96 11.11 -4.79
CA TYR A 69 -14.64 9.81 -4.81
C TYR A 69 -15.52 9.56 -3.59
N LYS A 70 -15.77 10.58 -2.77
CA LYS A 70 -16.53 10.44 -1.51
C LYS A 70 -17.94 9.88 -1.72
N GLU A 71 -18.62 10.33 -2.76
CA GLU A 71 -19.99 9.92 -3.09
C GLU A 71 -20.06 8.67 -4.00
N SER A 72 -18.92 8.08 -4.33
CA SER A 72 -18.86 6.89 -5.18
C SER A 72 -19.47 5.68 -4.49
N SER A 73 -20.11 4.81 -5.26
CA SER A 73 -20.60 3.52 -4.78
C SER A 73 -19.48 2.56 -4.38
N ASP A 74 -19.79 1.54 -3.60
CA ASP A 74 -18.81 0.51 -3.20
C ASP A 74 -18.20 -0.21 -4.41
N ASN A 75 -18.98 -0.41 -5.48
CA ASN A 75 -18.49 -1.02 -6.72
C ASN A 75 -17.48 -0.11 -7.45
N GLU A 76 -17.76 1.18 -7.56
CA GLU A 76 -16.85 2.17 -8.15
C GLU A 76 -15.56 2.27 -7.34
N LEU A 77 -15.64 2.33 -6.01
CA LEU A 77 -14.47 2.32 -5.15
C LEU A 77 -13.67 1.00 -5.26
N ALA A 78 -14.34 -0.13 -5.40
CA ALA A 78 -13.66 -1.42 -5.62
C ALA A 78 -12.94 -1.46 -6.97
N GLU A 79 -13.57 -0.91 -8.02
CA GLU A 79 -12.97 -0.83 -9.35
C GLU A 79 -11.76 0.10 -9.37
N ILE A 80 -11.88 1.33 -8.83
CA ILE A 80 -10.75 2.26 -8.77
C ILE A 80 -9.61 1.69 -7.92
N ARG A 81 -9.91 1.09 -6.76
CA ARG A 81 -8.91 0.45 -5.91
C ARG A 81 -8.15 -0.64 -6.67
N ASN A 82 -8.85 -1.53 -7.38
CA ASN A 82 -8.22 -2.60 -8.16
C ASN A 82 -7.32 -2.09 -9.30
N LYS A 83 -7.68 -0.95 -9.90
CA LYS A 83 -6.93 -0.35 -11.01
C LYS A 83 -5.77 0.54 -10.58
N THR A 84 -5.86 1.14 -9.38
CA THR A 84 -4.96 2.24 -9.02
C THR A 84 -4.11 2.00 -7.80
N VAL A 85 -4.49 1.07 -6.91
CA VAL A 85 -3.83 0.86 -5.63
C VAL A 85 -3.23 -0.53 -5.54
N GLY A 86 -1.95 -0.59 -5.19
CA GLY A 86 -1.29 -1.81 -4.74
C GLY A 86 -1.15 -1.81 -3.22
N PHE A 87 -1.55 -2.89 -2.54
CA PHE A 87 -1.37 -3.03 -1.09
C PHE A 87 -0.32 -4.07 -0.73
N VAL A 88 0.60 -3.69 0.15
CA VAL A 88 1.61 -4.58 0.75
C VAL A 88 1.52 -4.46 2.27
N PHE A 89 1.37 -5.58 2.98
CA PHE A 89 1.16 -5.63 4.42
C PHE A 89 2.31 -6.32 5.14
N GLN A 90 2.51 -6.00 6.41
CA GLN A 90 3.52 -6.60 7.29
C GLN A 90 3.43 -8.14 7.36
N ASN A 91 2.21 -8.69 7.43
CA ASN A 91 1.95 -10.13 7.51
C ASN A 91 1.60 -10.72 6.14
N PHE A 92 2.12 -10.16 5.05
CA PHE A 92 1.98 -10.59 3.65
C PHE A 92 0.53 -10.73 3.17
N LYS A 93 -0.41 -11.13 4.02
CA LYS A 93 -1.84 -11.37 3.72
C LYS A 93 -2.04 -12.26 2.48
N LEU A 94 -1.23 -13.32 2.37
CA LEU A 94 -1.39 -14.33 1.34
C LEU A 94 -2.48 -15.32 1.74
N ILE A 95 -3.25 -15.78 0.75
CA ILE A 95 -4.22 -16.87 0.93
C ILE A 95 -3.43 -18.17 1.00
N GLN A 96 -3.41 -18.80 2.17
CA GLN A 96 -2.53 -19.92 2.46
C GLN A 96 -2.82 -21.18 1.63
N ASN A 97 -4.08 -21.40 1.24
CA ASN A 97 -4.52 -22.55 0.44
C ASN A 97 -4.37 -22.31 -1.08
N ASN A 98 -3.90 -21.14 -1.49
CA ASN A 98 -3.66 -20.78 -2.87
C ASN A 98 -2.16 -20.88 -3.18
N THR A 99 -1.85 -21.22 -4.43
CA THR A 99 -0.49 -21.12 -4.97
C THR A 99 -0.03 -19.67 -5.09
N VAL A 100 1.25 -19.45 -5.34
CA VAL A 100 1.82 -18.13 -5.69
C VAL A 100 1.11 -17.54 -6.90
N LEU A 101 0.93 -18.34 -7.97
CA LEU A 101 0.21 -17.92 -9.18
C LEU A 101 -1.20 -17.44 -8.85
N GLU A 102 -1.95 -18.18 -8.05
CA GLU A 102 -3.31 -17.81 -7.67
C GLU A 102 -3.34 -16.54 -6.81
N ASN A 103 -2.44 -16.41 -5.82
CA ASN A 103 -2.33 -15.22 -5.00
C ASN A 103 -2.04 -13.96 -5.83
N VAL A 104 -1.07 -14.02 -6.73
CA VAL A 104 -0.69 -12.89 -7.60
C VAL A 104 -1.76 -12.61 -8.64
N SER A 105 -2.53 -13.63 -9.07
CA SER A 105 -3.61 -13.47 -10.04
C SER A 105 -4.85 -12.74 -9.53
N ILE A 106 -5.03 -12.60 -8.20
CA ILE A 106 -6.26 -12.06 -7.62
C ILE A 106 -6.70 -10.72 -8.26
N PRO A 107 -5.84 -9.69 -8.36
CA PRO A 107 -6.26 -8.43 -8.98
C PRO A 107 -6.64 -8.59 -10.46
N LEU A 108 -6.02 -9.51 -11.17
CA LEU A 108 -6.32 -9.79 -12.59
C LEU A 108 -7.66 -10.50 -12.78
N VAL A 109 -8.09 -11.31 -11.78
CA VAL A 109 -9.43 -11.93 -11.77
C VAL A 109 -10.49 -10.84 -11.68
N TYR A 110 -10.33 -9.88 -10.76
CA TYR A 110 -11.23 -8.74 -10.64
C TYR A 110 -11.19 -7.80 -11.85
N ALA A 111 -10.05 -7.73 -12.55
CA ALA A 111 -9.93 -7.01 -13.81
C ALA A 111 -10.53 -7.77 -15.02
N GLY A 112 -11.09 -8.98 -14.84
CA GLY A 112 -11.74 -9.77 -15.87
C GLY A 112 -10.81 -10.48 -16.86
N LEU A 113 -9.50 -10.60 -16.55
CA LEU A 113 -8.55 -11.27 -17.45
C LEU A 113 -8.76 -12.78 -17.49
N GLY A 114 -8.70 -13.36 -18.70
CA GLY A 114 -8.77 -14.81 -18.92
C GLY A 114 -7.55 -15.55 -18.36
N ALA A 115 -7.70 -16.85 -18.08
CA ALA A 115 -6.71 -17.67 -17.36
C ALA A 115 -5.32 -17.68 -18.02
N GLN A 116 -5.24 -17.80 -19.34
CA GLN A 116 -3.96 -17.84 -20.07
C GLN A 116 -3.22 -16.50 -19.97
N ALA A 117 -3.94 -15.38 -20.13
CA ALA A 117 -3.37 -14.04 -20.02
C ALA A 117 -2.85 -13.79 -18.60
N ARG A 118 -3.60 -14.22 -17.56
CA ARG A 118 -3.17 -14.14 -16.16
C ARG A 118 -1.85 -14.89 -15.92
N LYS A 119 -1.75 -16.15 -16.41
CA LYS A 119 -0.55 -16.97 -16.24
C LYS A 119 0.70 -16.29 -16.80
N THR A 120 0.60 -15.76 -18.02
CA THR A 120 1.73 -15.05 -18.65
C THR A 120 2.13 -13.80 -17.86
N LYS A 121 1.13 -12.98 -17.46
CA LYS A 121 1.39 -11.74 -16.73
C LYS A 121 1.99 -12.01 -15.34
N VAL A 122 1.48 -13.05 -14.63
CA VAL A 122 2.02 -13.46 -13.33
C VAL A 122 3.48 -13.92 -13.46
N SER A 123 3.82 -14.75 -14.45
CA SER A 123 5.19 -15.22 -14.65
C SER A 123 6.17 -14.06 -14.86
N ASN A 124 5.80 -13.07 -15.68
CA ASN A 124 6.60 -11.87 -15.90
C ASN A 124 6.77 -11.06 -14.60
N THR A 125 5.67 -10.80 -13.89
CA THR A 125 5.72 -10.03 -12.64
C THR A 125 6.52 -10.74 -11.53
N LEU A 126 6.46 -12.08 -11.46
CA LEU A 126 7.29 -12.85 -10.53
C LEU A 126 8.78 -12.74 -10.88
N HIS A 127 9.10 -12.66 -12.17
CA HIS A 127 10.46 -12.38 -12.62
C HIS A 127 10.94 -11.00 -12.13
N ASP A 128 10.11 -9.95 -12.27
CA ASP A 128 10.43 -8.58 -11.86
C ASP A 128 10.72 -8.45 -10.36
N VAL A 129 10.11 -9.31 -9.53
CA VAL A 129 10.37 -9.36 -8.08
C VAL A 129 11.40 -10.42 -7.67
N GLY A 130 12.07 -11.08 -8.64
CA GLY A 130 13.12 -12.08 -8.39
C GLY A 130 12.61 -13.43 -7.85
N LEU A 131 11.39 -13.84 -8.22
CA LEU A 131 10.79 -15.12 -7.84
C LEU A 131 10.63 -16.03 -9.06
N TYR A 132 11.73 -16.61 -9.51
CA TYR A 132 11.73 -17.53 -10.64
C TYR A 132 11.21 -18.92 -10.24
N ASN A 133 10.37 -19.52 -11.08
CA ASN A 133 9.90 -20.92 -10.94
C ASN A 133 9.23 -21.22 -9.59
N LYS A 134 8.51 -20.23 -9.02
CA LYS A 134 7.81 -20.36 -7.74
C LYS A 134 6.29 -20.39 -7.87
N GLU A 135 5.76 -20.33 -9.09
CA GLU A 135 4.33 -20.15 -9.40
C GLU A 135 3.42 -21.18 -8.73
N ASN A 136 3.89 -22.43 -8.64
CA ASN A 136 3.11 -23.56 -8.16
C ASN A 136 3.30 -23.84 -6.66
N LEU A 137 4.16 -23.08 -5.97
CA LEU A 137 4.37 -23.25 -4.53
C LEU A 137 3.24 -22.60 -3.73
N ALA A 138 2.94 -23.17 -2.56
CA ALA A 138 2.07 -22.56 -1.57
C ALA A 138 2.89 -21.59 -0.65
N PRO A 139 2.26 -20.59 -0.03
CA PRO A 139 2.95 -19.63 0.84
C PRO A 139 3.78 -20.26 1.94
N ASN A 140 3.33 -21.36 2.55
CA ASN A 140 4.04 -22.08 3.60
C ASN A 140 5.35 -22.78 3.13
N GLN A 141 5.58 -22.87 1.83
CA GLN A 141 6.80 -23.41 1.22
C GLN A 141 7.85 -22.30 0.92
N LEU A 142 7.53 -21.04 1.27
CA LEU A 142 8.34 -19.87 0.99
C LEU A 142 8.91 -19.27 2.28
N SER A 143 10.14 -18.72 2.20
CA SER A 143 10.67 -17.86 3.27
C SER A 143 9.85 -16.59 3.43
N GLY A 144 9.96 -15.90 4.58
CA GLY A 144 9.26 -14.62 4.81
C GLY A 144 9.55 -13.58 3.73
N GLY A 145 10.81 -13.44 3.32
CA GLY A 145 11.19 -12.53 2.22
C GLY A 145 10.59 -12.92 0.87
N GLN A 146 10.48 -14.23 0.59
CA GLN A 146 9.81 -14.70 -0.63
C GLN A 146 8.30 -14.44 -0.57
N GLN A 147 7.66 -14.66 0.59
CA GLN A 147 6.25 -14.31 0.78
C GLN A 147 5.99 -12.82 0.58
N GLN A 148 6.89 -11.96 1.08
CA GLN A 148 6.80 -10.52 0.87
C GLN A 148 6.94 -10.14 -0.61
N ARG A 149 7.87 -10.77 -1.34
CA ARG A 149 7.98 -10.57 -2.80
C ARG A 149 6.72 -11.02 -3.55
N VAL A 150 6.05 -12.09 -3.11
CA VAL A 150 4.73 -12.50 -3.66
C VAL A 150 3.67 -11.43 -3.38
N ALA A 151 3.64 -10.85 -2.17
CA ALA A 151 2.73 -9.78 -1.82
C ALA A 151 2.99 -8.52 -2.67
N ILE A 152 4.26 -8.18 -2.91
CA ILE A 152 4.66 -7.08 -3.81
C ILE A 152 4.24 -7.39 -5.25
N ALA A 153 4.51 -8.58 -5.77
CA ALA A 153 4.07 -8.99 -7.11
C ALA A 153 2.55 -8.83 -7.27
N ARG A 154 1.77 -9.28 -6.30
CA ARG A 154 0.31 -9.08 -6.26
C ARG A 154 -0.07 -7.59 -6.27
N ALA A 155 0.68 -6.75 -5.57
CA ALA A 155 0.41 -5.32 -5.51
C ALA A 155 0.67 -4.62 -6.84
N ILE A 156 1.72 -5.01 -7.58
CA ILE A 156 2.13 -4.33 -8.83
C ILE A 156 1.50 -4.89 -10.10
N ILE A 157 0.85 -6.07 -10.04
CA ILE A 157 0.41 -6.83 -11.23
C ILE A 157 -0.53 -6.05 -12.15
N ASN A 158 -1.33 -5.12 -11.63
CA ASN A 158 -2.23 -4.26 -12.40
C ASN A 158 -1.61 -2.91 -12.81
N ASN A 159 -0.31 -2.70 -12.61
CA ASN A 159 0.38 -1.43 -12.84
C ASN A 159 -0.32 -0.28 -12.09
N PRO A 160 -0.41 -0.35 -10.75
CA PRO A 160 -1.13 0.63 -9.96
C PRO A 160 -0.49 2.02 -10.08
N LYS A 161 -1.27 3.07 -9.79
CA LYS A 161 -0.77 4.45 -9.76
C LYS A 161 0.02 4.74 -8.49
N PHE A 162 -0.31 4.04 -7.41
CA PHE A 162 0.46 4.11 -6.17
C PHE A 162 0.40 2.79 -5.40
N ILE A 163 1.39 2.60 -4.56
CA ILE A 163 1.49 1.45 -3.65
C ILE A 163 1.46 1.97 -2.22
N ILE A 164 0.62 1.34 -1.39
CA ILE A 164 0.61 1.52 0.07
C ILE A 164 1.29 0.30 0.68
N ALA A 165 2.39 0.53 1.40
CA ALA A 165 3.13 -0.51 2.10
C ALA A 165 3.08 -0.25 3.62
N ASP A 166 2.32 -1.09 4.34
CA ASP A 166 2.14 -0.98 5.79
C ASP A 166 3.13 -1.89 6.51
N GLU A 167 4.16 -1.29 7.13
CA GLU A 167 5.24 -2.00 7.85
C GLU A 167 5.85 -3.17 7.04
N PRO A 168 6.21 -2.98 5.75
CA PRO A 168 6.50 -4.08 4.83
C PRO A 168 7.74 -4.91 5.20
N THR A 169 8.53 -4.47 6.16
CA THR A 169 9.75 -5.14 6.62
C THR A 169 9.67 -5.61 8.07
N GLY A 170 8.57 -5.33 8.78
CA GLY A 170 8.46 -5.58 10.22
C GLY A 170 8.50 -7.06 10.64
N ALA A 171 8.28 -8.00 9.71
CA ALA A 171 8.36 -9.44 9.95
C ALA A 171 9.62 -10.10 9.36
N LEU A 172 10.61 -9.30 8.90
CA LEU A 172 11.78 -9.78 8.16
C LEU A 172 13.09 -9.51 8.92
N ASP A 173 14.11 -10.31 8.64
CA ASP A 173 15.47 -10.01 9.10
C ASP A 173 16.06 -8.79 8.39
N SER A 174 17.12 -8.20 8.97
CA SER A 174 17.70 -6.95 8.50
C SER A 174 18.22 -6.99 7.05
N LYS A 175 18.76 -8.13 6.60
CA LYS A 175 19.26 -8.29 5.23
C LYS A 175 18.09 -8.33 4.25
N THR A 176 17.12 -9.17 4.51
CA THR A 176 15.90 -9.29 3.70
C THR A 176 15.12 -7.98 3.67
N SER A 177 15.05 -7.26 4.81
CA SER A 177 14.43 -5.93 4.89
C SER A 177 15.08 -4.94 3.92
N LYS A 178 16.41 -4.91 3.87
CA LYS A 178 17.14 -4.05 2.94
C LYS A 178 16.81 -4.40 1.49
N ASP A 179 16.81 -5.69 1.12
CA ASP A 179 16.49 -6.15 -0.24
C ASP A 179 15.06 -5.76 -0.65
N ILE A 180 14.10 -5.79 0.27
CA ILE A 180 12.71 -5.38 0.02
C ILE A 180 12.61 -3.86 -0.19
N ILE A 181 13.30 -3.05 0.60
CA ILE A 181 13.30 -1.59 0.42
C ILE A 181 13.98 -1.21 -0.90
N GLU A 182 15.09 -1.86 -1.26
CA GLU A 182 15.74 -1.66 -2.56
C GLU A 182 14.79 -2.00 -3.74
N LEU A 183 13.98 -3.08 -3.61
CA LEU A 183 12.96 -3.42 -4.59
C LEU A 183 11.89 -2.31 -4.71
N PHE A 184 11.40 -1.74 -3.60
CA PHE A 184 10.46 -0.61 -3.65
C PHE A 184 11.08 0.62 -4.32
N MET A 185 12.33 0.94 -4.01
CA MET A 185 13.04 2.06 -4.64
C MET A 185 13.21 1.84 -6.16
N ALA A 186 13.51 0.62 -6.59
CA ALA A 186 13.60 0.28 -8.01
C ALA A 186 12.24 0.45 -8.71
N LEU A 187 11.16 -0.11 -8.13
CA LEU A 187 9.79 0.03 -8.67
C LEU A 187 9.35 1.50 -8.77
N ASN A 188 9.68 2.33 -7.77
CA ASN A 188 9.40 3.76 -7.83
C ASN A 188 10.14 4.43 -8.98
N LYS A 189 11.46 4.22 -9.12
CA LYS A 189 12.30 4.87 -10.12
C LYS A 189 12.02 4.40 -11.56
N GLU A 190 11.84 3.09 -11.75
CA GLU A 190 11.70 2.49 -13.09
C GLU A 190 10.30 2.69 -13.66
N HIS A 191 9.26 2.68 -12.82
CA HIS A 191 7.88 2.75 -13.26
C HIS A 191 7.19 4.08 -12.89
N ASN A 192 7.90 5.02 -12.25
CA ASN A 192 7.34 6.25 -11.72
C ASN A 192 6.10 6.01 -10.82
N THR A 193 6.08 4.85 -10.13
CA THR A 193 4.97 4.47 -9.25
C THR A 193 5.09 5.22 -7.93
N THR A 194 4.06 5.95 -7.53
CA THR A 194 4.04 6.64 -6.24
C THR A 194 4.05 5.63 -5.09
N MET A 195 4.88 5.86 -4.07
CA MET A 195 5.04 4.97 -2.93
C MET A 195 4.62 5.66 -1.65
N ILE A 196 3.76 5.00 -0.87
CA ILE A 196 3.32 5.44 0.47
C ILE A 196 3.73 4.34 1.44
N LEU A 197 4.81 4.57 2.16
CA LEU A 197 5.38 3.61 3.09
C LEU A 197 5.02 4.00 4.52
N VAL A 198 4.34 3.13 5.25
CA VAL A 198 4.15 3.30 6.70
C VAL A 198 5.22 2.51 7.43
N THR A 199 5.96 3.17 8.30
CA THR A 199 6.99 2.52 9.12
C THR A 199 7.24 3.28 10.41
N HIS A 200 7.73 2.57 11.43
CA HIS A 200 8.29 3.15 12.65
C HIS A 200 9.84 3.14 12.63
N ASP A 201 10.46 2.48 11.65
CA ASP A 201 11.93 2.45 11.50
C ASP A 201 12.41 3.68 10.71
N ARG A 202 13.17 4.54 11.39
CA ARG A 202 13.75 5.75 10.79
C ARG A 202 14.68 5.43 9.62
N LYS A 203 15.45 4.34 9.67
CA LYS A 203 16.37 3.96 8.60
C LYS A 203 15.64 3.59 7.32
N VAL A 204 14.43 3.06 7.45
CA VAL A 204 13.55 2.74 6.34
C VAL A 204 12.91 4.03 5.81
N ALA A 205 12.42 4.91 6.68
CA ALA A 205 11.83 6.18 6.31
C ALA A 205 12.82 7.12 5.60
N ASP A 206 14.10 7.10 5.97
CA ASP A 206 15.18 7.87 5.32
C ASP A 206 15.47 7.47 3.86
N LYS A 207 14.77 6.47 3.33
CA LYS A 207 14.83 6.10 1.90
C LYS A 207 13.74 6.77 1.06
N ALA A 208 12.80 7.44 1.70
CA ALA A 208 11.75 8.23 1.04
C ALA A 208 12.24 9.65 0.72
N ASP A 209 11.57 10.31 -0.22
CA ASP A 209 11.85 11.72 -0.55
C ASP A 209 11.34 12.67 0.55
N ARG A 210 10.28 12.24 1.27
CA ARG A 210 9.60 13.02 2.31
C ARG A 210 9.03 12.12 3.39
N ILE A 211 9.14 12.58 4.65
CA ILE A 211 8.58 11.90 5.82
C ILE A 211 7.46 12.75 6.41
N ILE A 212 6.28 12.14 6.57
CA ILE A 212 5.12 12.75 7.23
C ILE A 212 5.01 12.13 8.63
N HIS A 213 5.12 12.96 9.67
CA HIS A 213 4.99 12.52 11.05
C HIS A 213 3.57 12.71 11.54
N ILE A 214 2.94 11.61 11.99
CA ILE A 214 1.59 11.62 12.57
C ILE A 214 1.66 11.32 14.05
N LEU A 215 1.04 12.20 14.84
CA LEU A 215 0.89 12.06 16.28
C LEU A 215 -0.53 12.45 16.68
N ASP A 216 -1.18 11.61 17.49
CA ASP A 216 -2.54 11.82 18.05
C ASP A 216 -3.57 12.22 16.98
N GLY A 217 -3.45 11.59 15.80
CA GLY A 217 -4.36 11.79 14.68
C GLY A 217 -4.11 13.06 13.85
N ARG A 218 -3.01 13.78 14.07
CA ARG A 218 -2.64 15.00 13.32
C ARG A 218 -1.32 14.85 12.60
N VAL A 219 -1.17 15.55 11.48
CA VAL A 219 0.15 15.78 10.88
C VAL A 219 0.89 16.74 11.78
N GLN A 220 1.95 16.28 12.44
CA GLN A 220 2.76 17.08 13.35
C GLN A 220 3.81 17.89 12.61
N ARG A 221 4.46 17.27 11.63
CA ARG A 221 5.47 17.89 10.77
C ARG A 221 5.69 17.08 9.51
N GLU A 222 6.25 17.73 8.53
CA GLU A 222 6.79 17.11 7.33
C GLU A 222 8.29 17.40 7.22
N GLU A 223 9.05 16.46 6.69
CA GLU A 223 10.50 16.51 6.59
C GLU A 223 10.89 16.04 5.18
N VAL A 224 11.63 16.87 4.45
CA VAL A 224 12.25 16.48 3.17
C VAL A 224 13.55 15.77 3.50
N VAL A 225 13.78 14.61 2.89
CA VAL A 225 15.01 13.84 3.08
C VAL A 225 15.99 14.24 1.98
N GLU A 226 17.19 14.69 2.38
CA GLU A 226 18.29 15.10 1.49
C GLU A 226 19.14 13.91 1.00
#